data_266889316a90ae4b09b903367a65fb3b
#
_entry.id   266889316a90ae4b09b903367a65fb3b
#
_cell.length_a   1.000
_cell.length_b   1.000
_cell.length_c   1.000
_cell.angle_alpha   90.00
_cell.angle_beta   90.00
_cell.angle_gamma   90.00
#
_symmetry.space_group_name_H-M   'P 1'
#
loop_
_entity.id
_entity.type
_entity.pdbx_description
1 polymer ?
#
loop_
_entity_poly.entity_id
_entity_poly.type
_entity_poly.pdbx_seq_one_letter_code
_entity_poly.pdbx_strand_id
1 'polypeptide(L)'
;MSVLEQIQDLKARMQRSIIGQEEVIDRLIIGLLADGNLLVEGLPGLAKTRAIKSLAKNLAAEFSRIQFTPDLLPADVTGTEIYYSTGGEGQFKFQPGPIFGNIVLADEINRAPAKVQAALLEAMEERQVTVAGTTHAMPDLFMVMATQNPIEQEGTYPLPEAQMDRFLMHIMIGYGDEAAEAQVIRLVRRESAPETGDEKEDPAPIPQDVIFKARDEIAGIHTSEAIENYLVDIIFATRYPERYSDELKQWLEVG
;
A
#
# COMPACT_ATOMS: atom_id res chain seq x y z
N MET A 1 -1.06 -26.94 -2.71
CA MET A 1 -1.25 -25.81 -3.67
C MET A 1 0.13 -25.25 -3.97
N SER A 2 0.43 -24.99 -5.26
CA SER A 2 1.64 -24.25 -5.65
C SER A 2 1.58 -22.80 -5.12
N VAL A 3 2.72 -22.10 -5.12
CA VAL A 3 2.77 -20.68 -4.73
C VAL A 3 1.88 -19.86 -5.65
N LEU A 4 1.94 -20.09 -6.95
CA LEU A 4 1.08 -19.42 -7.94
C LEU A 4 -0.42 -19.62 -7.65
N GLU A 5 -0.84 -20.84 -7.33
CA GLU A 5 -2.25 -21.13 -7.00
C GLU A 5 -2.69 -20.37 -5.74
N GLN A 6 -1.82 -20.22 -4.74
CA GLN A 6 -2.11 -19.47 -3.52
C GLN A 6 -2.23 -17.96 -3.78
N ILE A 7 -1.40 -17.40 -4.65
CA ILE A 7 -1.51 -15.98 -5.07
C ILE A 7 -2.80 -15.75 -5.89
N GLN A 8 -3.15 -16.68 -6.76
CA GLN A 8 -4.42 -16.63 -7.51
C GLN A 8 -5.65 -16.73 -6.58
N ASP A 9 -5.57 -17.57 -5.54
CA ASP A 9 -6.61 -17.67 -4.52
C ASP A 9 -6.73 -16.37 -3.71
N LEU A 10 -5.59 -15.73 -3.33
CA LEU A 10 -5.58 -14.40 -2.70
C LEU A 10 -6.35 -13.38 -3.56
N LYS A 11 -6.03 -13.31 -4.85
CA LYS A 11 -6.71 -12.43 -5.81
C LYS A 11 -8.22 -12.72 -5.85
N ALA A 12 -8.60 -13.99 -5.99
CA ALA A 12 -10.00 -14.39 -6.06
C ALA A 12 -10.79 -14.06 -4.78
N ARG A 13 -10.15 -14.17 -3.60
CA ARG A 13 -10.76 -13.77 -2.33
C ARG A 13 -10.98 -12.26 -2.26
N MET A 14 -10.02 -11.46 -2.69
CA MET A 14 -10.14 -10.01 -2.74
C MET A 14 -11.27 -9.57 -3.69
N GLN A 15 -11.36 -10.17 -4.87
CA GLN A 15 -12.41 -9.88 -5.86
C GLN A 15 -13.84 -10.11 -5.34
N ARG A 16 -14.03 -11.00 -4.37
CA ARG A 16 -15.35 -11.22 -3.74
C ARG A 16 -15.83 -10.04 -2.89
N SER A 17 -14.90 -9.30 -2.33
CA SER A 17 -15.17 -8.16 -1.43
C SER A 17 -15.01 -6.80 -2.11
N ILE A 18 -14.38 -6.75 -3.28
CA ILE A 18 -14.04 -5.52 -4.00
C ILE A 18 -14.54 -5.67 -5.44
N ILE A 19 -15.60 -4.96 -5.77
CA ILE A 19 -16.29 -5.08 -7.05
C ILE A 19 -15.93 -3.89 -7.93
N GLY A 20 -15.67 -4.15 -9.23
CA GLY A 20 -15.39 -3.11 -10.22
C GLY A 20 -14.05 -2.41 -10.07
N GLN A 21 -13.10 -3.03 -9.33
CA GLN A 21 -11.77 -2.48 -9.08
C GLN A 21 -10.69 -3.57 -9.27
N GLU A 22 -10.84 -4.39 -10.30
CA GLU A 22 -9.91 -5.50 -10.60
C GLU A 22 -8.49 -5.00 -10.80
N GLU A 23 -8.34 -3.86 -11.47
CA GLU A 23 -7.03 -3.25 -11.69
C GLU A 23 -6.35 -2.84 -10.37
N VAL A 24 -7.10 -2.33 -9.42
CA VAL A 24 -6.57 -1.97 -8.09
C VAL A 24 -6.09 -3.21 -7.35
N ILE A 25 -6.84 -4.32 -7.43
CA ILE A 25 -6.45 -5.60 -6.83
C ILE A 25 -5.14 -6.10 -7.46
N ASP A 26 -5.03 -6.06 -8.79
CA ASP A 26 -3.83 -6.48 -9.49
C ASP A 26 -2.61 -5.64 -9.10
N ARG A 27 -2.77 -4.32 -9.02
CA ARG A 27 -1.71 -3.40 -8.59
C ARG A 27 -1.30 -3.63 -7.14
N LEU A 28 -2.24 -3.91 -6.24
CA LEU A 28 -1.95 -4.27 -4.84
C LEU A 28 -1.11 -5.55 -4.76
N ILE A 29 -1.48 -6.59 -5.52
CA ILE A 29 -0.74 -7.85 -5.55
C ILE A 29 0.64 -7.66 -6.18
N ILE A 30 0.75 -6.91 -7.28
CA ILE A 30 2.04 -6.59 -7.90
C ILE A 30 2.93 -5.82 -6.90
N GLY A 31 2.39 -4.80 -6.21
CA GLY A 31 3.12 -4.06 -5.18
C GLY A 31 3.62 -4.96 -4.06
N LEU A 32 2.78 -5.88 -3.59
CA LEU A 32 3.14 -6.86 -2.56
C LEU A 32 4.26 -7.81 -3.02
N LEU A 33 4.18 -8.31 -4.25
CA LEU A 33 5.17 -9.24 -4.83
C LEU A 33 6.48 -8.55 -5.19
N ALA A 34 6.42 -7.28 -5.60
CA ALA A 34 7.60 -6.47 -5.94
C ALA A 34 8.25 -5.78 -4.72
N ASP A 35 7.76 -6.05 -3.51
CA ASP A 35 8.19 -5.37 -2.25
C ASP A 35 8.12 -3.84 -2.32
N GLY A 36 7.12 -3.32 -3.04
CA GLY A 36 6.95 -1.90 -3.31
C GLY A 36 5.78 -1.28 -2.56
N ASN A 37 5.89 0.02 -2.33
CA ASN A 37 4.82 0.83 -1.75
C ASN A 37 3.96 1.46 -2.85
N LEU A 38 2.72 1.81 -2.55
CA LEU A 38 1.76 2.32 -3.53
C LEU A 38 1.21 3.69 -3.12
N LEU A 39 1.12 4.60 -4.08
CA LEU A 39 0.37 5.84 -3.95
C LEU A 39 -0.95 5.69 -4.69
N VAL A 40 -2.05 5.96 -4.02
CA VAL A 40 -3.40 5.79 -4.57
C VAL A 40 -4.11 7.13 -4.54
N GLU A 41 -4.50 7.61 -5.69
CA GLU A 41 -5.28 8.82 -5.85
C GLU A 41 -6.70 8.47 -6.31
N GLY A 42 -7.68 9.11 -5.71
CA GLY A 42 -9.08 8.89 -6.07
C GLY A 42 -10.04 9.56 -5.09
N LEU A 43 -11.27 9.70 -5.52
CA LEU A 43 -12.34 10.31 -4.74
C LEU A 43 -12.62 9.55 -3.44
N PRO A 44 -13.15 10.21 -2.41
CA PRO A 44 -13.62 9.54 -1.21
C PRO A 44 -14.75 8.55 -1.57
N GLY A 45 -14.80 7.43 -0.82
CA GLY A 45 -15.85 6.42 -1.03
C GLY A 45 -15.53 5.32 -2.05
N LEU A 46 -14.41 5.40 -2.79
CA LEU A 46 -14.03 4.41 -3.81
C LEU A 46 -13.34 3.14 -3.27
N ALA A 47 -13.77 2.66 -2.12
CA ALA A 47 -13.33 1.39 -1.51
C ALA A 47 -11.81 1.23 -1.27
N LYS A 48 -11.00 2.32 -1.30
CA LYS A 48 -9.55 2.29 -1.04
C LYS A 48 -9.19 1.54 0.25
N THR A 49 -9.82 1.95 1.35
CA THR A 49 -9.64 1.31 2.68
C THR A 49 -10.08 -0.15 2.67
N ARG A 50 -11.15 -0.49 1.93
CA ARG A 50 -11.66 -1.85 1.83
C ARG A 50 -10.68 -2.76 1.11
N ALA A 51 -10.06 -2.26 0.04
CA ALA A 51 -9.10 -3.03 -0.75
C ALA A 51 -7.88 -3.48 0.08
N ILE A 52 -7.26 -2.55 0.80
CA ILE A 52 -6.08 -2.87 1.61
C ILE A 52 -6.44 -3.70 2.87
N LYS A 53 -7.60 -3.45 3.48
CA LYS A 53 -8.11 -4.30 4.58
C LYS A 53 -8.38 -5.72 4.12
N SER A 54 -8.96 -5.89 2.91
CA SER A 54 -9.19 -7.22 2.34
C SER A 54 -7.89 -7.95 2.07
N LEU A 55 -6.86 -7.26 1.57
CA LEU A 55 -5.52 -7.82 1.40
C LEU A 55 -4.98 -8.36 2.74
N ALA A 56 -4.91 -7.51 3.76
CA ALA A 56 -4.36 -7.88 5.07
C ALA A 56 -5.14 -9.03 5.74
N LYS A 57 -6.48 -9.01 5.66
CA LYS A 57 -7.35 -10.07 6.22
C LYS A 57 -7.09 -11.42 5.55
N ASN A 58 -6.93 -11.44 4.22
CA ASN A 58 -6.70 -12.67 3.48
C ASN A 58 -5.26 -13.17 3.52
N LEU A 59 -4.33 -12.32 3.98
CA LEU A 59 -2.90 -12.61 4.08
C LEU A 59 -2.50 -12.55 5.55
N ALA A 60 -2.75 -13.42 6.41
CA ALA A 60 -2.30 -13.46 7.81
C ALA A 60 -1.35 -12.30 8.24
N ALA A 61 -1.74 -11.05 7.92
CA ALA A 61 -0.92 -9.84 8.07
C ALA A 61 -1.60 -8.83 8.99
N GLU A 62 -0.81 -8.18 9.83
CA GLU A 62 -1.30 -7.11 10.70
C GLU A 62 -1.61 -5.86 9.86
N PHE A 63 -2.86 -5.39 9.95
CA PHE A 63 -3.32 -4.17 9.31
C PHE A 63 -3.23 -2.99 10.26
N SER A 64 -2.65 -1.90 9.79
CA SER A 64 -2.66 -0.62 10.50
C SER A 64 -3.19 0.51 9.60
N ARG A 65 -3.90 1.47 10.20
CA ARG A 65 -4.36 2.67 9.51
C ARG A 65 -3.86 3.92 10.23
N ILE A 66 -3.22 4.79 9.49
CA ILE A 66 -2.79 6.11 9.94
C ILE A 66 -3.62 7.14 9.17
N GLN A 67 -4.50 7.85 9.88
CA GLN A 67 -5.23 8.97 9.29
C GLN A 67 -4.36 10.21 9.42
N PHE A 68 -3.92 10.77 8.31
CA PHE A 68 -3.08 11.96 8.31
C PHE A 68 -3.93 13.21 8.50
N THR A 69 -3.54 14.04 9.47
CA THR A 69 -4.21 15.29 9.85
C THR A 69 -3.17 16.40 10.08
N PRO A 70 -3.55 17.68 10.02
CA PRO A 70 -2.60 18.79 10.20
C PRO A 70 -1.92 18.85 11.57
N ASP A 71 -2.52 18.25 12.59
CA ASP A 71 -2.03 18.20 13.98
C ASP A 71 -1.24 16.94 14.32
N LEU A 72 -1.11 15.98 13.39
CA LEU A 72 -0.37 14.74 13.60
C LEU A 72 1.12 15.04 13.82
N LEU A 73 1.73 14.32 14.76
CA LEU A 73 3.16 14.40 15.05
C LEU A 73 3.91 13.17 14.51
N PRO A 74 5.21 13.26 14.19
CA PRO A 74 6.00 12.10 13.80
C PRO A 74 5.92 10.93 14.78
N ALA A 75 5.89 11.21 16.09
CA ALA A 75 5.78 10.19 17.15
C ALA A 75 4.45 9.42 17.12
N ASP A 76 3.37 10.02 16.60
CA ASP A 76 2.08 9.34 16.43
C ASP A 76 2.15 8.27 15.33
N VAL A 77 3.07 8.41 14.40
CA VAL A 77 3.34 7.46 13.31
C VAL A 77 4.37 6.42 13.72
N THR A 78 5.53 6.85 14.25
CA THR A 78 6.68 6.00 14.52
C THR A 78 6.67 5.37 15.92
N GLY A 79 5.87 5.92 16.83
CA GLY A 79 5.91 5.53 18.24
C GLY A 79 6.86 6.38 19.07
N THR A 80 6.90 6.13 20.36
CA THR A 80 7.62 6.91 21.35
C THR A 80 8.12 6.05 22.50
N GLU A 81 9.09 6.55 23.25
CA GLU A 81 9.47 5.95 24.54
C GLU A 81 8.53 6.41 25.64
N ILE A 82 8.01 5.44 26.40
CA ILE A 82 7.17 5.70 27.56
C ILE A 82 7.94 5.30 28.83
N TYR A 83 7.91 6.19 29.81
CA TYR A 83 8.50 5.93 31.12
C TYR A 83 7.53 5.11 31.99
N TYR A 84 7.95 3.93 32.38
CA TYR A 84 7.24 3.07 33.31
C TYR A 84 7.95 3.09 34.67
N SER A 85 7.20 3.36 35.74
CA SER A 85 7.68 3.25 37.11
C SER A 85 6.92 2.11 37.81
N THR A 86 7.61 1.02 38.09
CA THR A 86 7.06 -0.12 38.80
C THR A 86 7.96 -0.46 39.99
N GLY A 87 7.44 -0.34 41.23
CA GLY A 87 8.19 -0.72 42.41
C GLY A 87 9.38 0.15 42.78
N GLY A 88 9.47 1.40 42.27
CA GLY A 88 10.55 2.35 42.57
C GLY A 88 11.71 2.35 41.60
N GLU A 89 11.73 1.46 40.62
CA GLU A 89 12.64 1.51 39.49
C GLU A 89 11.90 2.05 38.22
N GLY A 90 12.49 3.06 37.58
CA GLY A 90 11.97 3.66 36.36
C GLY A 90 12.65 3.08 35.13
N GLN A 91 11.87 2.65 34.15
CA GLN A 91 12.39 2.15 32.88
C GLN A 91 11.69 2.83 31.71
N PHE A 92 12.48 3.28 30.73
CA PHE A 92 11.95 3.68 29.41
C PHE A 92 11.69 2.44 28.59
N LYS A 93 10.52 2.37 27.95
CA LYS A 93 10.16 1.30 27.04
C LYS A 93 9.59 1.89 25.76
N PHE A 94 10.12 1.44 24.62
CA PHE A 94 9.59 1.81 23.33
C PHE A 94 8.17 1.26 23.16
N GLN A 95 7.24 2.14 22.81
CA GLN A 95 5.92 1.78 22.35
C GLN A 95 5.86 2.02 20.84
N PRO A 96 5.80 0.95 20.02
CA PRO A 96 5.76 1.09 18.57
C PRO A 96 4.49 1.83 18.12
N GLY A 97 4.65 2.68 17.13
CA GLY A 97 3.55 3.36 16.47
C GLY A 97 2.88 2.48 15.41
N PRO A 98 1.80 2.97 14.81
CA PRO A 98 1.02 2.22 13.82
C PRO A 98 1.79 1.85 12.54
N ILE A 99 2.93 2.47 12.29
CA ILE A 99 3.78 2.14 11.14
C ILE A 99 4.36 0.72 11.21
N PHE A 100 4.45 0.11 12.39
CA PHE A 100 5.01 -1.24 12.57
C PHE A 100 4.07 -2.38 12.18
N GLY A 101 2.90 -2.07 11.61
CA GLY A 101 2.05 -3.08 10.96
C GLY A 101 2.67 -3.64 9.68
N ASN A 102 2.25 -4.83 9.25
CA ASN A 102 2.69 -5.42 7.97
C ASN A 102 2.13 -4.66 6.77
N ILE A 103 0.83 -4.35 6.82
CA ILE A 103 0.09 -3.64 5.76
C ILE A 103 -0.44 -2.35 6.35
N VAL A 104 0.13 -1.23 5.92
CA VAL A 104 -0.18 0.09 6.44
C VAL A 104 -0.94 0.92 5.43
N LEU A 105 -2.10 1.42 5.83
CA LEU A 105 -2.84 2.44 5.09
C LEU A 105 -2.47 3.82 5.65
N ALA A 106 -1.72 4.61 4.89
CA ALA A 106 -1.47 6.02 5.17
C ALA A 106 -2.54 6.87 4.46
N ASP A 107 -3.63 7.14 5.17
CA ASP A 107 -4.82 7.76 4.59
C ASP A 107 -4.71 9.29 4.59
N GLU A 108 -4.89 9.90 3.40
CA GLU A 108 -4.79 11.34 3.16
C GLU A 108 -3.41 11.92 3.53
N ILE A 109 -2.32 11.29 3.05
CA ILE A 109 -0.93 11.66 3.39
C ILE A 109 -0.62 13.14 3.16
N ASN A 110 -1.26 13.76 2.17
CA ASN A 110 -1.10 15.17 1.84
C ASN A 110 -1.72 16.14 2.87
N ARG A 111 -2.45 15.67 3.87
CA ARG A 111 -2.99 16.51 4.95
C ARG A 111 -2.01 16.77 6.09
N ALA A 112 -1.02 15.93 6.26
CA ALA A 112 -0.06 16.10 7.36
C ALA A 112 1.10 17.03 6.98
N PRO A 113 1.70 17.71 7.97
CA PRO A 113 2.90 18.51 7.76
C PRO A 113 4.06 17.70 7.17
N ALA A 114 4.94 18.34 6.41
CA ALA A 114 6.06 17.71 5.72
C ALA A 114 6.96 16.85 6.64
N LYS A 115 7.10 17.19 7.92
CA LYS A 115 7.87 16.40 8.88
C LYS A 115 7.27 15.03 9.16
N VAL A 116 5.92 14.94 9.17
CA VAL A 116 5.21 13.67 9.40
C VAL A 116 5.27 12.81 8.15
N GLN A 117 5.08 13.43 6.97
CA GLN A 117 5.25 12.76 5.69
C GLN A 117 6.68 12.17 5.58
N ALA A 118 7.72 12.98 5.93
CA ALA A 118 9.11 12.53 5.89
C ALA A 118 9.37 11.32 6.80
N ALA A 119 8.78 11.27 7.99
CA ALA A 119 8.95 10.14 8.91
C ALA A 119 8.39 8.83 8.34
N LEU A 120 7.22 8.88 7.67
CA LEU A 120 6.66 7.72 6.98
C LEU A 120 7.56 7.29 5.81
N LEU A 121 7.95 8.25 4.97
CA LEU A 121 8.72 7.99 3.75
C LEU A 121 10.14 7.48 4.05
N GLU A 122 10.76 7.95 5.14
CA GLU A 122 12.03 7.43 5.64
C GLU A 122 11.90 5.97 6.07
N ALA A 123 10.86 5.63 6.84
CA ALA A 123 10.61 4.25 7.25
C ALA A 123 10.34 3.32 6.05
N MET A 124 9.67 3.81 5.00
CA MET A 124 9.43 3.05 3.77
C MET A 124 10.74 2.73 3.03
N GLU A 125 11.68 3.67 2.99
CA GLU A 125 12.95 3.52 2.27
C GLU A 125 13.96 2.72 3.09
N GLU A 126 14.19 3.14 4.34
CA GLU A 126 15.22 2.57 5.20
C GLU A 126 14.81 1.25 5.88
N ARG A 127 13.53 0.88 5.83
CA ARG A 127 12.96 -0.28 6.52
C ARG A 127 13.27 -0.30 8.03
N GLN A 128 13.44 0.87 8.61
CA GLN A 128 13.70 1.09 10.03
C GLN A 128 13.31 2.50 10.45
N VAL A 129 13.12 2.69 11.75
CA VAL A 129 12.97 4.02 12.38
C VAL A 129 13.88 4.13 13.59
N THR A 130 14.41 5.33 13.82
CA THR A 130 15.21 5.64 15.00
C THR A 130 14.42 6.51 15.96
N VAL A 131 14.16 6.00 17.17
CA VAL A 131 13.46 6.70 18.25
C VAL A 131 14.38 6.78 19.47
N ALA A 132 14.57 7.97 20.00
CA ALA A 132 15.45 8.24 21.16
C ALA A 132 16.86 7.61 21.06
N GLY A 133 17.41 7.54 19.85
CA GLY A 133 18.74 6.98 19.58
C GLY A 133 18.79 5.46 19.39
N THR A 134 17.64 4.77 19.51
CA THR A 134 17.53 3.33 19.27
C THR A 134 16.86 3.08 17.92
N THR A 135 17.45 2.22 17.09
CA THR A 135 16.90 1.86 15.79
C THR A 135 16.04 0.61 15.89
N HIS A 136 14.85 0.69 15.34
CA HIS A 136 13.84 -0.38 15.30
C HIS A 136 13.57 -0.76 13.85
N ALA A 137 13.77 -2.03 13.49
CA ALA A 137 13.50 -2.53 12.15
C ALA A 137 11.98 -2.65 11.90
N MET A 138 11.55 -2.42 10.66
CA MET A 138 10.20 -2.74 10.20
C MET A 138 10.00 -4.26 10.11
N PRO A 139 8.76 -4.75 10.09
CA PRO A 139 8.47 -6.15 9.80
C PRO A 139 9.02 -6.57 8.43
N ASP A 140 9.43 -7.84 8.29
CA ASP A 140 9.95 -8.38 7.01
C ASP A 140 8.93 -8.21 5.87
N LEU A 141 7.65 -8.50 6.15
CA LEU A 141 6.56 -8.12 5.28
C LEU A 141 6.06 -6.73 5.69
N PHE A 142 6.41 -5.73 4.90
CA PHE A 142 6.00 -4.35 5.14
C PHE A 142 5.61 -3.67 3.82
N MET A 143 4.38 -3.20 3.73
CA MET A 143 3.86 -2.50 2.56
C MET A 143 3.00 -1.33 3.00
N VAL A 144 3.26 -0.16 2.44
CA VAL A 144 2.46 1.04 2.64
C VAL A 144 1.62 1.32 1.39
N MET A 145 0.32 1.54 1.59
CA MET A 145 -0.55 2.18 0.63
C MET A 145 -0.89 3.57 1.14
N ALA A 146 -0.31 4.60 0.54
CA ALA A 146 -0.66 5.98 0.83
C ALA A 146 -1.83 6.42 -0.05
N THR A 147 -2.75 7.22 0.49
CA THR A 147 -3.85 7.79 -0.30
C THR A 147 -3.75 9.30 -0.38
N GLN A 148 -4.19 9.85 -1.50
CA GLN A 148 -4.42 11.28 -1.70
C GLN A 148 -5.83 11.53 -2.19
N ASN A 149 -6.39 12.69 -1.80
CA ASN A 149 -7.65 13.17 -2.33
C ASN A 149 -7.36 14.33 -3.31
N PRO A 150 -7.64 14.17 -4.60
CA PRO A 150 -7.30 15.18 -5.61
C PRO A 150 -8.16 16.47 -5.51
N ILE A 151 -9.33 16.41 -4.87
CA ILE A 151 -10.26 17.54 -4.79
C ILE A 151 -9.91 18.50 -3.64
N GLU A 152 -9.38 17.98 -2.55
CA GLU A 152 -9.05 18.78 -1.38
C GLU A 152 -7.69 19.46 -1.55
N GLN A 153 -7.69 20.71 -2.00
CA GLN A 153 -6.47 21.52 -2.15
C GLN A 153 -6.21 22.43 -0.94
N GLU A 154 -7.25 22.87 -0.22
CA GLU A 154 -7.09 23.70 0.97
C GLU A 154 -6.58 22.91 2.16
N GLY A 155 -5.50 23.40 2.79
CA GLY A 155 -4.90 22.77 3.98
C GLY A 155 -4.11 21.48 3.66
N THR A 156 -3.69 21.30 2.41
CA THR A 156 -2.86 20.16 2.00
C THR A 156 -1.41 20.57 1.74
N TYR A 157 -0.51 19.61 1.94
CA TYR A 157 0.92 19.71 1.68
C TYR A 157 1.25 18.68 0.57
N PRO A 158 1.38 19.13 -0.69
CA PRO A 158 1.68 18.21 -1.79
C PRO A 158 3.00 17.49 -1.55
N LEU A 159 3.06 16.22 -1.95
CA LEU A 159 4.31 15.47 -1.93
C LEU A 159 5.25 16.02 -3.01
N PRO A 160 6.50 16.37 -2.68
CA PRO A 160 7.51 16.69 -3.68
C PRO A 160 7.79 15.48 -4.58
N GLU A 161 8.21 15.73 -5.84
CA GLU A 161 8.53 14.67 -6.81
C GLU A 161 9.51 13.63 -6.26
N ALA A 162 10.60 14.07 -5.62
CA ALA A 162 11.57 13.19 -4.98
C ALA A 162 10.98 12.27 -3.87
N GLN A 163 9.82 12.62 -3.33
CA GLN A 163 9.11 11.80 -2.36
C GLN A 163 8.12 10.85 -3.04
N MET A 164 7.58 11.23 -4.19
CA MET A 164 6.73 10.36 -4.99
C MET A 164 7.51 9.18 -5.59
N ASP A 165 8.79 9.37 -5.88
CA ASP A 165 9.70 8.32 -6.38
C ASP A 165 9.88 7.12 -5.42
N ARG A 166 9.49 7.26 -4.15
CA ARG A 166 9.50 6.17 -3.17
C ARG A 166 8.32 5.20 -3.31
N PHE A 167 7.36 5.52 -4.16
CA PHE A 167 6.24 4.64 -4.49
C PHE A 167 6.51 3.91 -5.80
N LEU A 168 6.30 2.59 -5.78
CA LEU A 168 6.45 1.74 -6.96
C LEU A 168 5.47 2.13 -8.07
N MET A 169 4.26 2.48 -7.69
CA MET A 169 3.19 2.85 -8.62
C MET A 169 2.32 3.96 -8.04
N HIS A 170 1.87 4.86 -8.92
CA HIS A 170 0.77 5.79 -8.68
C HIS A 170 -0.49 5.24 -9.36
N ILE A 171 -1.52 4.97 -8.57
CA ILE A 171 -2.75 4.32 -9.01
C ILE A 171 -3.90 5.33 -8.92
N MET A 172 -4.51 5.61 -10.07
CA MET A 172 -5.70 6.44 -10.16
C MET A 172 -6.94 5.57 -10.03
N ILE A 173 -7.79 5.81 -9.02
CA ILE A 173 -9.04 5.08 -8.83
C ILE A 173 -10.20 5.95 -9.29
N GLY A 174 -10.91 5.46 -10.32
CA GLY A 174 -12.16 6.04 -10.82
C GLY A 174 -13.41 5.31 -10.33
N TYR A 175 -14.57 5.80 -10.75
CA TYR A 175 -15.83 5.10 -10.56
C TYR A 175 -15.89 3.82 -11.41
N GLY A 176 -16.56 2.80 -10.90
CA GLY A 176 -16.92 1.63 -11.70
C GLY A 176 -17.98 1.94 -12.76
N ASP A 177 -18.25 0.96 -13.61
CA ASP A 177 -19.36 1.04 -14.54
C ASP A 177 -20.72 0.79 -13.85
N GLU A 178 -21.83 0.97 -14.57
CA GLU A 178 -23.19 0.76 -14.05
C GLU A 178 -23.40 -0.68 -13.52
N ALA A 179 -22.76 -1.67 -14.12
CA ALA A 179 -22.88 -3.07 -13.71
C ALA A 179 -22.14 -3.31 -12.39
N ALA A 180 -20.97 -2.72 -12.19
CA ALA A 180 -20.22 -2.75 -10.94
C ALA A 180 -21.00 -2.07 -9.81
N GLU A 181 -21.58 -0.89 -10.06
CA GLU A 181 -22.39 -0.17 -9.06
C GLU A 181 -23.59 -1.02 -8.61
N ALA A 182 -24.29 -1.68 -9.54
CA ALA A 182 -25.40 -2.59 -9.19
C ALA A 182 -24.94 -3.77 -8.32
N GLN A 183 -23.71 -4.28 -8.54
CA GLN A 183 -23.15 -5.34 -7.73
C GLN A 183 -22.71 -4.83 -6.34
N VAL A 184 -22.17 -3.62 -6.24
CA VAL A 184 -21.82 -2.97 -4.96
C VAL A 184 -23.08 -2.83 -4.09
N ILE A 185 -24.20 -2.36 -4.65
CA ILE A 185 -25.48 -2.26 -3.93
C ILE A 185 -25.91 -3.64 -3.38
N ARG A 186 -25.81 -4.69 -4.21
CA ARG A 186 -26.16 -6.06 -3.79
C ARG A 186 -25.26 -6.57 -2.67
N LEU A 187 -23.95 -6.27 -2.77
CA LEU A 187 -22.96 -6.66 -1.76
C LEU A 187 -23.25 -5.98 -0.42
N VAL A 188 -23.44 -4.65 -0.41
CA VAL A 188 -23.74 -3.88 0.81
C VAL A 188 -25.05 -4.35 1.45
N ARG A 189 -26.10 -4.60 0.65
CA ARG A 189 -27.37 -5.13 1.17
C ARG A 189 -27.20 -6.50 1.81
N ARG A 190 -26.38 -7.37 1.24
CA ARG A 190 -26.11 -8.71 1.81
C ARG A 190 -25.33 -8.60 3.12
N GLU A 191 -24.33 -7.72 3.21
CA GLU A 191 -23.54 -7.47 4.42
C GLU A 191 -24.34 -6.79 5.53
N SER A 192 -25.39 -6.04 5.17
CA SER A 192 -26.29 -5.38 6.13
C SER A 192 -27.47 -6.26 6.57
N ALA A 193 -27.66 -7.42 5.94
CA ALA A 193 -28.69 -8.35 6.34
C ALA A 193 -28.32 -9.02 7.67
N PRO A 194 -29.33 -9.32 8.56
CA PRO A 194 -29.06 -10.09 9.77
C PRO A 194 -28.44 -11.44 9.41
N GLU A 195 -27.38 -11.83 10.15
CA GLU A 195 -26.72 -13.12 9.99
C GLU A 195 -27.75 -14.25 10.15
N THR A 196 -28.13 -14.85 9.03
CA THR A 196 -28.90 -16.10 9.03
C THR A 196 -27.88 -17.22 9.09
N GLY A 197 -27.66 -17.82 10.23
CA GLY A 197 -26.73 -18.86 10.69
C GLY A 197 -26.03 -19.85 9.74
N ASP A 198 -25.99 -19.60 8.45
CA ASP A 198 -25.31 -20.35 7.39
C ASP A 198 -24.05 -19.65 6.85
N GLU A 199 -23.40 -18.78 7.64
CA GLU A 199 -22.14 -18.21 7.21
C GLU A 199 -21.08 -19.32 7.07
N LYS A 200 -20.69 -19.57 5.83
CA LYS A 200 -19.49 -20.35 5.56
C LYS A 200 -18.32 -19.68 6.26
N GLU A 201 -17.64 -20.38 7.15
CA GLU A 201 -16.41 -19.90 7.77
C GLU A 201 -15.49 -19.31 6.69
N ASP A 202 -15.02 -18.10 6.93
CA ASP A 202 -14.00 -17.50 6.06
C ASP A 202 -12.81 -18.48 5.95
N PRO A 203 -12.27 -18.70 4.75
CA PRO A 203 -11.12 -19.56 4.60
C PRO A 203 -9.94 -19.02 5.40
N ALA A 204 -9.14 -19.90 6.00
CA ALA A 204 -7.95 -19.50 6.75
C ALA A 204 -7.08 -18.52 5.92
N PRO A 205 -6.52 -17.47 6.53
CA PRO A 205 -5.64 -16.53 5.86
C PRO A 205 -4.42 -17.25 5.25
N ILE A 206 -3.94 -16.76 4.12
CA ILE A 206 -2.73 -17.25 3.47
C ILE A 206 -1.52 -16.82 4.31
N PRO A 207 -0.61 -17.73 4.68
CA PRO A 207 0.58 -17.40 5.46
C PRO A 207 1.50 -16.43 4.71
N GLN A 208 2.16 -15.53 5.43
CA GLN A 208 3.08 -14.54 4.85
C GLN A 208 4.27 -15.17 4.11
N ASP A 209 4.72 -16.36 4.52
CA ASP A 209 5.82 -17.10 3.88
C ASP A 209 5.54 -17.43 2.40
N VAL A 210 4.28 -17.49 1.99
CA VAL A 210 3.88 -17.64 0.59
C VAL A 210 4.34 -16.44 -0.25
N ILE A 211 4.30 -15.24 0.31
CA ILE A 211 4.75 -14.03 -0.40
C ILE A 211 6.27 -14.06 -0.60
N PHE A 212 7.03 -14.43 0.42
CA PHE A 212 8.49 -14.55 0.30
C PHE A 212 8.89 -15.62 -0.72
N LYS A 213 8.23 -16.79 -0.70
CA LYS A 213 8.44 -17.84 -1.71
C LYS A 213 8.09 -17.36 -3.11
N ALA A 214 7.00 -16.59 -3.26
CA ALA A 214 6.62 -16.01 -4.55
C ALA A 214 7.69 -15.02 -5.07
N ARG A 215 8.23 -14.18 -4.18
CA ARG A 215 9.34 -13.27 -4.52
C ARG A 215 10.59 -14.04 -4.96
N ASP A 216 10.93 -15.13 -4.28
CA ASP A 216 12.06 -15.99 -4.63
C ASP A 216 11.86 -16.66 -6.00
N GLU A 217 10.65 -17.18 -6.28
CA GLU A 217 10.30 -17.74 -7.59
C GLU A 217 10.41 -16.68 -8.70
N ILE A 218 9.90 -15.47 -8.46
CA ILE A 218 9.98 -14.33 -9.40
C ILE A 218 11.43 -13.94 -9.67
N ALA A 219 12.26 -13.85 -8.63
CA ALA A 219 13.68 -13.53 -8.76
C ALA A 219 14.46 -14.60 -9.58
N GLY A 220 13.98 -15.85 -9.57
CA GLY A 220 14.53 -16.96 -10.35
C GLY A 220 14.09 -17.03 -11.82
N ILE A 221 13.18 -16.14 -12.27
CA ILE A 221 12.70 -16.13 -13.66
C ILE A 221 13.82 -15.68 -14.60
N HIS A 222 14.13 -16.52 -15.60
CA HIS A 222 15.08 -16.15 -16.63
C HIS A 222 14.53 -15.08 -17.55
N THR A 223 15.25 -13.98 -17.67
CA THR A 223 14.96 -12.90 -18.61
C THR A 223 15.90 -13.01 -19.81
N SER A 224 15.38 -13.04 -21.02
CA SER A 224 16.21 -13.07 -22.22
C SER A 224 16.80 -11.68 -22.52
N GLU A 225 17.97 -11.64 -23.19
CA GLU A 225 18.62 -10.40 -23.59
C GLU A 225 17.68 -9.49 -24.43
N ALA A 226 16.77 -10.06 -25.23
CA ALA A 226 15.79 -9.29 -25.99
C ALA A 226 14.80 -8.55 -25.09
N ILE A 227 14.36 -9.19 -23.97
CA ILE A 227 13.48 -8.54 -23.00
C ILE A 227 14.23 -7.48 -22.20
N GLU A 228 15.49 -7.76 -21.81
CA GLU A 228 16.33 -6.78 -21.12
C GLU A 228 16.53 -5.52 -21.97
N ASN A 229 16.87 -5.67 -23.27
CA ASN A 229 17.00 -4.57 -24.21
C ASN A 229 15.68 -3.80 -24.37
N TYR A 230 14.55 -4.50 -24.46
CA TYR A 230 13.23 -3.85 -24.54
C TYR A 230 12.91 -3.03 -23.28
N LEU A 231 13.23 -3.53 -22.09
CA LEU A 231 13.06 -2.77 -20.85
C LEU A 231 13.95 -1.52 -20.81
N VAL A 232 15.20 -1.64 -21.28
CA VAL A 232 16.11 -0.50 -21.42
C VAL A 232 15.53 0.53 -22.40
N ASP A 233 15.00 0.11 -23.54
CA ASP A 233 14.38 1.02 -24.51
C ASP A 233 13.18 1.77 -23.92
N ILE A 234 12.32 1.09 -23.13
CA ILE A 234 11.21 1.75 -22.42
C ILE A 234 11.75 2.83 -21.47
N ILE A 235 12.76 2.52 -20.67
CA ILE A 235 13.35 3.47 -19.72
C ILE A 235 14.00 4.65 -20.46
N PHE A 236 14.70 4.39 -21.56
CA PHE A 236 15.31 5.45 -22.36
C PHE A 236 14.26 6.29 -23.09
N ALA A 237 13.14 5.72 -23.49
CA ALA A 237 12.03 6.47 -24.08
C ALA A 237 11.41 7.48 -23.11
N THR A 238 11.37 7.18 -21.81
CA THR A 238 10.92 8.16 -20.80
C THR A 238 11.95 9.26 -20.54
N ARG A 239 13.26 8.92 -20.53
CA ARG A 239 14.35 9.88 -20.25
C ARG A 239 14.72 10.77 -21.43
N TYR A 240 14.60 10.25 -22.63
CA TYR A 240 15.01 10.91 -23.87
C TYR A 240 13.92 10.74 -24.95
N PRO A 241 12.68 11.20 -24.70
CA PRO A 241 11.54 10.96 -25.58
C PRO A 241 11.77 11.47 -27.02
N GLU A 242 12.56 12.55 -27.19
CA GLU A 242 12.90 13.11 -28.49
C GLU A 242 13.68 12.16 -29.40
N ARG A 243 14.29 11.08 -28.86
CA ARG A 243 14.99 10.05 -29.65
C ARG A 243 14.03 9.06 -30.31
N TYR A 244 12.79 9.00 -29.83
CA TYR A 244 11.80 8.00 -30.24
C TYR A 244 10.71 8.62 -31.11
N SER A 245 10.07 9.72 -30.69
CA SER A 245 9.11 10.47 -31.47
C SER A 245 8.83 11.87 -30.92
N ASP A 246 8.40 12.78 -31.83
CA ASP A 246 7.94 14.11 -31.41
C ASP A 246 6.65 14.05 -30.57
N GLU A 247 5.80 13.08 -30.82
CA GLU A 247 4.58 12.87 -30.05
C GLU A 247 4.93 12.47 -28.60
N LEU A 248 5.86 11.53 -28.40
CA LEU A 248 6.30 11.09 -27.09
C LEU A 248 6.92 12.24 -26.29
N LYS A 249 7.69 13.11 -26.96
CA LYS A 249 8.25 14.31 -26.36
C LYS A 249 7.17 15.29 -25.86
N GLN A 250 6.01 15.35 -26.55
CA GLN A 250 4.91 16.22 -26.12
C GLN A 250 4.13 15.64 -24.93
N TRP A 251 4.14 14.33 -24.75
CA TRP A 251 3.41 13.64 -23.67
C TRP A 251 4.20 13.52 -22.38
N LEU A 252 5.53 13.55 -22.46
CA LEU A 252 6.42 13.37 -21.33
C LEU A 252 7.10 14.70 -20.98
N GLU A 253 6.74 15.28 -19.85
CA GLU A 253 7.38 16.48 -19.32
C GLU A 253 8.64 16.15 -18.51
N VAL A 254 8.59 15.01 -17.75
CA VAL A 254 9.68 14.51 -16.91
C VAL A 254 9.78 13.00 -17.09
N GLY A 255 10.99 12.49 -17.29
CA GLY A 255 11.27 11.06 -17.46
C GLY A 255 11.90 10.40 -16.26
#